data_c566edb8e6fe09ca6d00055a99963de2
#
_entry.id   c566edb8e6fe09ca6d00055a99963de2
#
_cell.length_a   1.000
_cell.length_b   1.000
_cell.length_c   1.000
_cell.angle_alpha   90.00
_cell.angle_beta   90.00
_cell.angle_gamma   90.00
#
_symmetry.space_group_name_H-M   'P 1'
#
loop_
_entity.id
_entity.type
_entity.pdbx_description
1 polymer ?
#
loop_
_entity_poly.entity_id
_entity_poly.type
_entity_poly.pdbx_seq_one_letter_code
_entity_poly.pdbx_strand_id
1 'polypeptide(L)' 'SGRPARGIVNDFMCQMRAEEAQILPYPVQNALTGDIRQAAAKAGRGEFMSLWAGQGVGLTRPMPAAELVATLAAELEAV' A
#
# COMPACT_ATOMS: atom_id res chain seq x y z
N SER A 1 -8.01 -3.28 -7.29
CA SER A 1 -8.86 -4.37 -6.82
C SER A 1 -10.26 -4.35 -7.41
N GLY A 2 -10.75 -3.20 -7.82
CA GLY A 2 -12.12 -3.03 -8.33
C GLY A 2 -13.10 -2.50 -7.30
N ARG A 3 -12.64 -2.13 -6.10
CA ARG A 3 -13.41 -1.41 -5.09
C ARG A 3 -12.54 -0.39 -4.37
N PRO A 4 -13.16 0.62 -3.73
CA PRO A 4 -12.39 1.62 -2.99
C PRO A 4 -11.52 0.96 -1.92
N ALA A 5 -10.24 1.30 -1.92
CA ALA A 5 -9.28 0.81 -0.95
C ALA A 5 -8.17 1.85 -0.78
N ARG A 6 -7.62 1.94 0.43
CA ARG A 6 -6.59 2.92 0.75
C ARG A 6 -5.21 2.29 0.65
N GLY A 7 -4.31 2.93 -0.09
CA GLY A 7 -2.93 2.47 -0.24
C GLY A 7 -1.97 3.63 -0.45
N ILE A 8 -0.69 3.33 -0.37
CA ILE A 8 0.36 4.28 -0.71
C ILE A 8 0.36 4.46 -2.23
N VAL A 9 0.33 5.70 -2.71
CA VAL A 9 0.31 6.01 -4.14
C VAL A 9 1.61 5.56 -4.78
N ASN A 10 1.48 4.83 -5.89
CA ASN A 10 2.61 4.35 -6.68
C ASN A 10 2.33 4.47 -8.18
N ASP A 11 3.28 4.04 -9.02
CA ASP A 11 3.15 4.17 -10.47
C ASP A 11 1.93 3.43 -11.01
N PHE A 12 1.64 2.24 -10.49
CA PHE A 12 0.49 1.46 -10.93
C PHE A 12 -0.82 2.23 -10.69
N MET A 13 -0.97 2.81 -9.50
CA MET A 13 -2.16 3.61 -9.18
C MET A 13 -2.30 4.82 -10.09
N CYS A 14 -1.19 5.51 -10.37
CA CYS A 14 -1.19 6.67 -11.26
C CYS A 14 -1.59 6.29 -12.69
N GLN A 15 -1.07 5.17 -13.21
CA GLN A 15 -1.42 4.69 -14.54
C GLN A 15 -2.87 4.26 -14.63
N MET A 16 -3.37 3.54 -13.62
CA MET A 16 -4.76 3.06 -13.59
C MET A 16 -5.76 4.20 -13.41
N ARG A 17 -5.38 5.29 -12.77
CA ARG A 17 -6.25 6.46 -12.62
C ARG A 17 -6.64 7.04 -13.98
N ALA A 18 -5.75 7.01 -14.96
CA ALA A 18 -6.05 7.46 -16.31
C ALA A 18 -7.04 6.54 -17.05
N GLU A 19 -7.18 5.30 -16.59
CA GLU A 19 -8.05 4.27 -17.19
C GLU A 19 -9.21 3.90 -16.25
N GLU A 20 -9.61 4.79 -15.35
CA GLU A 20 -10.59 4.51 -14.30
C GLU A 20 -11.89 3.94 -14.83
N ALA A 21 -12.38 4.44 -15.98
CA ALA A 21 -13.63 3.98 -16.59
C ALA A 21 -13.57 2.52 -17.07
N GLN A 22 -12.39 1.95 -17.20
CA GLN A 22 -12.18 0.57 -17.68
C GLN A 22 -11.92 -0.42 -16.56
N ILE A 23 -11.84 0.04 -15.30
CA ILE A 23 -11.61 -0.83 -14.15
C ILE A 23 -12.85 -1.70 -13.94
N LEU A 24 -12.62 -3.01 -13.85
CA LEU A 24 -13.67 -4.01 -13.64
C LEU A 24 -14.08 -4.07 -12.16
N PRO A 25 -15.30 -4.61 -11.87
CA PRO A 25 -15.71 -4.80 -10.47
C PRO A 25 -14.81 -5.76 -9.71
N TYR A 26 -14.72 -5.56 -8.40
CA TYR A 26 -14.09 -6.54 -7.52
C TYR A 26 -14.93 -7.85 -7.49
N PRO A 27 -14.38 -9.05 -7.49
CA PRO A 27 -12.93 -9.36 -7.43
C PRO A 27 -12.27 -9.56 -8.80
N VAL A 28 -12.98 -9.33 -9.89
CA VAL A 28 -12.48 -9.58 -11.25
C VAL A 28 -11.24 -8.74 -11.55
N GLN A 29 -11.28 -7.46 -11.23
CA GLN A 29 -10.15 -6.56 -11.44
C GLN A 29 -8.92 -7.03 -10.64
N ASN A 30 -9.11 -7.45 -9.41
CA ASN A 30 -8.02 -7.96 -8.57
C ASN A 30 -7.37 -9.21 -9.18
N ALA A 31 -8.17 -10.13 -9.69
CA ALA A 31 -7.68 -11.34 -10.34
C ALA A 31 -6.90 -11.02 -11.63
N LEU A 32 -7.43 -10.10 -12.43
CA LEU A 32 -6.82 -9.69 -13.70
C LEU A 32 -5.40 -9.16 -13.52
N THR A 33 -5.16 -8.40 -12.46
CA THR A 33 -3.86 -7.74 -12.21
C THR A 33 -2.92 -8.56 -11.32
N GLY A 34 -3.32 -9.76 -10.92
CA GLY A 34 -2.54 -10.63 -10.03
C GLY A 34 -1.15 -10.95 -10.55
N ASP A 35 -1.02 -11.25 -11.84
CA ASP A 35 0.27 -11.57 -12.46
C ASP A 35 1.24 -10.39 -12.43
N ILE A 36 0.72 -9.18 -12.60
CA ILE A 36 1.51 -7.95 -12.51
C ILE A 36 2.10 -7.81 -11.11
N ARG A 37 1.28 -7.99 -10.08
CA ARG A 37 1.72 -7.90 -8.68
C ARG A 37 2.74 -8.96 -8.33
N GLN A 38 2.54 -10.20 -8.80
CA GLN A 38 3.49 -11.29 -8.55
C GLN A 38 4.84 -11.02 -9.19
N ALA A 39 4.84 -10.58 -10.44
CA ALA A 39 6.07 -10.24 -11.15
C ALA A 39 6.80 -9.08 -10.46
N ALA A 40 6.06 -8.06 -10.03
CA ALA A 40 6.61 -6.91 -9.31
C ALA A 40 7.24 -7.33 -7.98
N ALA A 41 6.59 -8.22 -7.23
CA ALA A 41 7.11 -8.72 -5.96
C ALA A 41 8.44 -9.47 -6.15
N LYS A 42 8.52 -10.32 -7.17
CA LYS A 42 9.77 -11.04 -7.49
C LYS A 42 10.90 -10.10 -7.89
N ALA A 43 10.58 -9.01 -8.56
CA ALA A 43 11.56 -8.01 -9.00
C ALA A 43 11.86 -6.95 -7.94
N GLY A 44 11.19 -6.97 -6.79
CA GLY A 44 11.34 -5.97 -5.75
C GLY A 44 10.81 -4.59 -6.13
N ARG A 45 9.80 -4.54 -7.03
CA ARG A 45 9.26 -3.28 -7.56
C ARG A 45 7.95 -2.90 -6.89
N GLY A 46 8.03 -2.19 -5.75
CA GLY A 46 6.85 -1.71 -5.03
C GLY A 46 5.93 -0.81 -5.88
N GLU A 47 6.43 -0.21 -6.96
CA GLU A 47 5.66 0.66 -7.84
C GLU A 47 4.52 -0.06 -8.58
N PHE A 48 4.55 -1.39 -8.65
CA PHE A 48 3.51 -2.19 -9.28
C PHE A 48 2.89 -3.23 -8.34
N MET A 49 3.02 -3.00 -7.05
CA MET A 49 2.42 -3.84 -6.00
C MET A 49 1.25 -3.13 -5.34
N SER A 50 0.42 -3.90 -4.63
CA SER A 50 -0.61 -3.33 -3.76
C SER A 50 0.05 -2.95 -2.43
N LEU A 51 0.08 -1.66 -2.11
CA LEU A 51 0.68 -1.14 -0.90
C LEU A 51 -0.42 -0.63 0.04
N TRP A 52 -1.18 -1.57 0.59
CA TRP A 52 -2.31 -1.24 1.48
C TRP A 52 -1.82 -0.51 2.72
N ALA A 53 -2.53 0.55 3.09
CA ALA A 53 -2.15 1.38 4.22
C ALA A 53 -3.35 2.08 4.83
N GLY A 54 -3.35 2.24 6.15
CA GLY A 54 -4.38 2.96 6.86
C GLY A 54 -4.16 4.46 6.85
N GLN A 55 -5.07 5.19 7.49
CA GLN A 55 -5.02 6.65 7.54
C GLN A 55 -3.78 7.18 8.25
N GLY A 56 -3.23 6.43 9.21
CA GLY A 56 -2.05 6.82 9.97
C GLY A 56 -0.71 6.52 9.30
N VAL A 57 -0.70 6.08 8.03
CA VAL A 57 0.54 5.66 7.37
C VAL A 57 1.60 6.77 7.34
N GLY A 58 1.18 8.04 7.23
CA GLY A 58 2.10 9.19 7.24
C GLY A 58 2.84 9.40 8.56
N LEU A 59 2.39 8.74 9.64
CA LEU A 59 3.02 8.81 10.95
C LEU A 59 4.06 7.71 11.17
N THR A 60 4.24 6.82 10.20
CA THR A 60 5.18 5.71 10.33
C THR A 60 6.62 6.22 10.37
N ARG A 61 7.45 5.52 11.15
CA ARG A 61 8.86 5.85 11.33
C ARG A 61 9.71 4.60 11.07
N PRO A 62 10.70 4.67 10.16
CA PRO A 62 11.56 3.52 9.87
C PRO A 62 12.58 3.36 11.00
N MET A 63 12.37 2.37 11.86
CA MET A 63 13.32 2.02 12.93
C MET A 63 13.11 0.57 13.36
N PRO A 64 14.10 -0.06 14.04
CA PRO A 64 13.92 -1.41 14.57
C PRO A 64 12.73 -1.49 15.51
N ALA A 65 12.03 -2.64 15.52
CA ALA A 65 10.78 -2.80 16.27
C ALA A 65 10.95 -2.51 17.78
N ALA A 66 12.02 -3.00 18.39
CA ALA A 66 12.26 -2.76 19.82
C ALA A 66 12.45 -1.27 20.13
N GLU A 67 13.16 -0.56 19.26
CA GLU A 67 13.36 0.89 19.39
C GLU A 67 12.05 1.65 19.20
N LEU A 68 11.23 1.24 18.24
CA LEU A 68 9.92 1.85 18.00
C LEU A 68 9.01 1.71 19.20
N VAL A 69 8.94 0.51 19.80
CA VAL A 69 8.10 0.27 20.98
C VAL A 69 8.58 1.12 22.16
N ALA A 70 9.88 1.20 22.39
CA ALA A 70 10.44 2.03 23.47
C ALA A 70 10.12 3.52 23.26
N THR A 71 10.23 4.00 22.02
CA THR A 71 9.93 5.39 21.66
C THR A 71 8.47 5.71 21.88
N LEU A 72 7.56 4.83 21.42
CA LEU A 72 6.12 5.03 21.61
C LEU A 72 5.72 5.01 23.08
N ALA A 73 6.32 4.12 23.90
CA ALA A 73 6.08 4.08 25.31
C ALA A 73 6.50 5.38 26.01
N ALA A 74 7.68 5.91 25.66
CA ALA A 74 8.18 7.17 26.21
C ALA A 74 7.30 8.36 25.81
N GLU A 75 6.85 8.40 24.55
CA GLU A 75 5.94 9.45 24.07
C GLU A 75 4.58 9.39 24.78
N LEU A 76 4.07 8.20 25.03
CA LEU A 76 2.82 8.02 25.75
C LEU A 76 2.91 8.56 27.19
N GLU A 77 4.01 8.31 27.87
CA GLU A 77 4.23 8.81 29.23
C GLU A 77 4.39 10.33 29.28
N ALA A 78 4.84 10.94 28.19
CA ALA A 78 5.06 12.38 28.10
C ALA A 78 3.78 13.18 27.88
N VAL A 79 2.67 12.54 27.58
CA VAL A 79 1.39 13.20 27.28
C VAL A 79 0.68 13.71 28.54
#